data_cff5446178425b675d9fadde275dc03e
#
_entry.id   cff5446178425b675d9fadde275dc03e
#
_cell.length_a   1.000
_cell.length_b   1.000
_cell.length_c   1.000
_cell.angle_alpha   90.00
_cell.angle_beta   90.00
_cell.angle_gamma   90.00
#
_symmetry.space_group_name_H-M   'P 1'
#
loop_
_entity.id
_entity.type
_entity.pdbx_description
1 polymer ?
#
loop_
_entity_poly.entity_id
_entity_poly.type
_entity_poly.pdbx_seq_one_letter_code
_entity_poly.pdbx_strand_id
1 'polypeptide(L)'
;MDCIIIGSGMAGISAALTLKAQGRSFVLLGAAEQSAKIRKAERIENYPAFLSGTGEELAALLKRQLEESGIEIKTGRAAGVYAGGGKVTVQTSRDEWLEAKTAILATGATAAAAVPGESEFTGRGVSYCATCDGALYKGKTVTAVAGSAAFEEDVALLENFAGKLFFVPLYKNCAYKPKKTTTEMFTDGLVRIEGDMRVKKAVFRTREVQTDGVFILKESAPLQVLCGGLKTDGAHVVTDKEMRTNLPGVFAAGDCSGRPYQLAKAAGEGCVAAHSASHYIEAGAK
;
A
#
# COMPACT_ATOMS: atom_id res chain seq x y z
N MET A 1 -18.58 -1.82 10.62
CA MET A 1 -17.75 -2.95 11.10
C MET A 1 -16.78 -2.47 12.16
N ASP A 2 -16.07 -3.39 12.83
CA ASP A 2 -15.18 -3.02 13.93
C ASP A 2 -13.81 -2.59 13.43
N CYS A 3 -13.22 -3.28 12.45
CA CYS A 3 -11.87 -2.98 11.99
C CYS A 3 -11.68 -3.18 10.47
N ILE A 4 -10.82 -2.36 9.86
CA ILE A 4 -10.28 -2.59 8.52
C ILE A 4 -8.79 -2.84 8.68
N ILE A 5 -8.30 -4.02 8.24
CA ILE A 5 -6.89 -4.36 8.21
C ILE A 5 -6.37 -4.11 6.79
N ILE A 6 -5.33 -3.29 6.66
CA ILE A 6 -4.77 -2.88 5.37
C ILE A 6 -3.41 -3.56 5.18
N GLY A 7 -3.40 -4.62 4.39
CA GLY A 7 -2.25 -5.45 4.07
C GLY A 7 -2.42 -6.90 4.54
N SER A 8 -2.21 -7.84 3.61
CA SER A 8 -2.33 -9.29 3.81
C SER A 8 -0.98 -9.98 4.04
N GLY A 9 0.00 -9.24 4.59
CA GLY A 9 1.28 -9.79 5.06
C GLY A 9 1.18 -10.40 6.46
N MET A 10 2.31 -10.81 7.05
CA MET A 10 2.36 -11.47 8.35
C MET A 10 1.64 -10.70 9.46
N ALA A 11 1.84 -9.38 9.54
CA ALA A 11 1.18 -8.55 10.55
C ALA A 11 -0.35 -8.51 10.36
N GLY A 12 -0.81 -8.32 9.11
CA GLY A 12 -2.24 -8.29 8.82
C GLY A 12 -2.94 -9.62 9.04
N ILE A 13 -2.30 -10.73 8.69
CA ILE A 13 -2.82 -12.09 8.95
C ILE A 13 -2.92 -12.33 10.45
N SER A 14 -1.86 -12.00 11.22
CA SER A 14 -1.87 -12.14 12.68
C SER A 14 -2.96 -11.29 13.31
N ALA A 15 -3.15 -10.06 12.86
CA ALA A 15 -4.23 -9.19 13.32
C ALA A 15 -5.61 -9.78 13.00
N ALA A 16 -5.80 -10.30 11.78
CA ALA A 16 -7.07 -10.90 11.35
C ALA A 16 -7.43 -12.14 12.18
N LEU A 17 -6.48 -13.04 12.42
CA LEU A 17 -6.66 -14.22 13.27
C LEU A 17 -7.01 -13.83 14.71
N THR A 18 -6.34 -12.80 15.24
CA THR A 18 -6.60 -12.29 16.60
C THR A 18 -7.99 -11.68 16.70
N LEU A 19 -8.39 -10.81 15.77
CA LEU A 19 -9.74 -10.22 15.75
C LEU A 19 -10.83 -11.27 15.56
N LYS A 20 -10.59 -12.30 14.73
CA LYS A 20 -11.49 -13.44 14.55
C LYS A 20 -11.70 -14.19 15.86
N ALA A 21 -10.62 -14.50 16.59
CA ALA A 21 -10.68 -15.17 17.90
C ALA A 21 -11.44 -14.34 18.94
N GLN A 22 -11.40 -13.00 18.83
CA GLN A 22 -12.15 -12.09 19.71
C GLN A 22 -13.60 -11.84 19.24
N GLY A 23 -14.07 -12.48 18.19
CA GLY A 23 -15.42 -12.30 17.65
C GLY A 23 -15.69 -10.92 17.04
N ARG A 24 -14.65 -10.19 16.63
CA ARG A 24 -14.78 -8.87 16.01
C ARG A 24 -15.08 -8.97 14.51
N SER A 25 -15.89 -8.04 14.02
CA SER A 25 -16.17 -7.90 12.59
C SER A 25 -15.06 -7.11 11.91
N PHE A 26 -14.47 -7.64 10.83
CA PHE A 26 -13.39 -6.96 10.12
C PHE A 26 -13.37 -7.29 8.63
N VAL A 27 -12.61 -6.48 7.88
CA VAL A 27 -12.19 -6.76 6.51
C VAL A 27 -10.67 -6.80 6.47
N LEU A 28 -10.10 -7.85 5.89
CA LEU A 28 -8.68 -7.95 5.54
C LEU A 28 -8.52 -7.53 4.08
N LEU A 29 -8.07 -6.30 3.85
CA LEU A 29 -7.84 -5.73 2.52
C LEU A 29 -6.38 -5.96 2.11
N GLY A 30 -6.15 -6.59 0.97
CA GLY A 30 -4.79 -6.86 0.52
C GLY A 30 -4.70 -7.53 -0.83
N ALA A 31 -3.53 -8.06 -1.17
CA ALA A 31 -3.35 -8.88 -2.35
C ALA A 31 -4.02 -10.26 -2.15
N ALA A 32 -4.55 -10.84 -3.24
CA ALA A 32 -5.16 -12.17 -3.23
C ALA A 32 -4.16 -13.26 -2.80
N GLU A 33 -2.91 -13.07 -3.15
CA GLU A 33 -1.82 -13.95 -2.76
C GLU A 33 -1.04 -13.37 -1.58
N GLN A 34 -0.38 -14.25 -0.84
CA GLN A 34 0.51 -13.86 0.24
C GLN A 34 1.61 -12.91 -0.26
N SER A 35 2.07 -12.05 0.63
CA SER A 35 3.11 -11.06 0.33
C SER A 35 4.28 -11.66 -0.46
N ALA A 36 4.61 -11.04 -1.59
CA ALA A 36 5.76 -11.42 -2.40
C ALA A 36 7.08 -11.44 -1.60
N LYS A 37 7.16 -10.64 -0.52
CA LYS A 37 8.31 -10.63 0.39
C LYS A 37 8.43 -11.95 1.16
N ILE A 38 7.31 -12.55 1.59
CA ILE A 38 7.31 -13.87 2.23
C ILE A 38 7.68 -14.92 1.18
N ARG A 39 6.99 -14.99 0.06
CA ARG A 39 7.17 -16.03 -0.97
C ARG A 39 8.57 -16.10 -1.56
N LYS A 40 9.26 -14.94 -1.69
CA LYS A 40 10.62 -14.87 -2.24
C LYS A 40 11.72 -15.28 -1.25
N ALA A 41 11.40 -15.58 0.00
CA ALA A 41 12.39 -16.04 0.96
C ALA A 41 12.85 -17.46 0.58
N GLU A 42 14.13 -17.63 0.27
CA GLU A 42 14.70 -18.91 -0.12
C GLU A 42 14.67 -19.92 1.04
N ARG A 43 14.90 -19.42 2.26
CA ARG A 43 14.90 -20.22 3.48
C ARG A 43 14.47 -19.40 4.69
N ILE A 44 13.63 -19.99 5.53
CA ILE A 44 13.13 -19.41 6.78
C ILE A 44 13.42 -20.42 7.89
N GLU A 45 14.24 -20.02 8.87
CA GLU A 45 14.68 -20.87 10.00
C GLU A 45 14.40 -20.20 11.36
N ASN A 46 14.06 -18.94 11.37
CA ASN A 46 13.90 -18.12 12.58
C ASN A 46 12.47 -17.71 12.87
N TYR A 47 11.50 -18.47 12.37
CA TYR A 47 10.08 -18.25 12.67
C TYR A 47 9.57 -19.40 13.57
N PRO A 48 9.18 -19.13 14.83
CA PRO A 48 8.72 -20.16 15.77
C PRO A 48 7.58 -21.01 15.19
N ALA A 49 7.58 -22.29 15.45
CA ALA A 49 6.67 -23.31 14.93
C ALA A 49 6.78 -23.60 13.42
N PHE A 50 7.66 -22.93 12.71
CA PHE A 50 8.05 -23.28 11.35
C PHE A 50 9.49 -23.81 11.37
N LEU A 51 9.66 -25.13 11.29
CA LEU A 51 10.95 -25.77 11.55
C LEU A 51 12.06 -25.33 10.58
N SER A 52 11.79 -25.40 9.30
CA SER A 52 12.62 -24.88 8.21
C SER A 52 11.86 -25.08 6.91
N GLY A 53 11.97 -24.12 6.00
CA GLY A 53 11.35 -24.22 4.68
C GLY A 53 11.49 -22.95 3.86
N THR A 54 10.91 -22.97 2.69
CA THR A 54 10.86 -21.84 1.78
C THR A 54 9.75 -20.86 2.17
N GLY A 55 9.83 -19.66 1.64
CA GLY A 55 8.74 -18.67 1.78
C GLY A 55 7.44 -19.12 1.13
N GLU A 56 7.51 -19.91 0.04
CA GLU A 56 6.29 -20.47 -0.60
C GLU A 56 5.61 -21.51 0.30
N GLU A 57 6.35 -22.35 1.00
CA GLU A 57 5.79 -23.31 1.96
C GLU A 57 5.11 -22.59 3.13
N LEU A 58 5.75 -21.55 3.68
CA LEU A 58 5.12 -20.74 4.73
C LEU A 58 3.87 -20.02 4.19
N ALA A 59 3.91 -19.48 2.98
CA ALA A 59 2.76 -18.82 2.36
C ALA A 59 1.58 -19.78 2.16
N ALA A 60 1.84 -21.04 1.79
CA ALA A 60 0.82 -22.07 1.66
C ALA A 60 0.19 -22.41 3.03
N LEU A 61 0.98 -22.51 4.09
CA LEU A 61 0.48 -22.73 5.44
C LEU A 61 -0.40 -21.58 5.93
N LEU A 62 0.03 -20.33 5.71
CA LEU A 62 -0.74 -19.14 6.08
C LEU A 62 -2.08 -19.06 5.30
N LYS A 63 -2.06 -19.40 4.02
CA LYS A 63 -3.27 -19.46 3.19
C LYS A 63 -4.25 -20.50 3.76
N ARG A 64 -3.77 -21.71 4.02
CA ARG A 64 -4.58 -22.77 4.63
C ARG A 64 -5.16 -22.34 5.99
N GLN A 65 -4.37 -21.69 6.83
CA GLN A 65 -4.83 -21.20 8.14
C GLN A 65 -5.96 -20.16 8.01
N LEU A 66 -5.87 -19.25 7.04
CA LEU A 66 -6.94 -18.29 6.73
C LEU A 66 -8.23 -19.02 6.28
N GLU A 67 -8.09 -19.97 5.35
CA GLU A 67 -9.21 -20.76 4.83
C GLU A 67 -9.92 -21.55 5.96
N GLU A 68 -9.15 -22.27 6.78
CA GLU A 68 -9.69 -23.03 7.94
C GLU A 68 -10.33 -22.11 8.99
N SER A 69 -9.85 -20.87 9.13
CA SER A 69 -10.42 -19.86 10.01
C SER A 69 -11.63 -19.13 9.41
N GLY A 70 -12.00 -19.40 8.17
CA GLY A 70 -13.05 -18.69 7.45
C GLY A 70 -12.75 -17.21 7.28
N ILE A 71 -11.48 -16.84 7.04
CA ILE A 71 -11.03 -15.47 6.80
C ILE A 71 -10.74 -15.30 5.32
N GLU A 72 -11.48 -14.41 4.68
CA GLU A 72 -11.28 -14.08 3.27
C GLU A 72 -10.48 -12.78 3.12
N ILE A 73 -9.57 -12.74 2.15
CA ILE A 73 -8.88 -11.53 1.76
C ILE A 73 -9.74 -10.80 0.73
N LYS A 74 -10.22 -9.59 1.07
CA LYS A 74 -10.79 -8.68 0.09
C LYS A 74 -9.66 -8.15 -0.78
N THR A 75 -9.61 -8.61 -2.02
CA THR A 75 -8.58 -8.19 -2.97
C THR A 75 -8.73 -6.71 -3.30
N GLY A 76 -7.67 -5.94 -3.04
CA GLY A 76 -7.65 -4.51 -3.32
C GLY A 76 -6.50 -3.80 -2.63
N ARG A 77 -6.36 -2.52 -2.95
CA ARG A 77 -5.38 -1.62 -2.33
C ARG A 77 -6.11 -0.45 -1.70
N ALA A 78 -5.64 0.01 -0.54
CA ALA A 78 -6.08 1.27 0.02
C ALA A 78 -5.43 2.43 -0.76
N ALA A 79 -6.24 3.41 -1.15
CA ALA A 79 -5.83 4.65 -1.81
C ALA A 79 -5.82 5.83 -0.83
N GLY A 80 -6.68 5.78 0.20
CA GLY A 80 -6.74 6.77 1.27
C GLY A 80 -7.31 6.19 2.56
N VAL A 81 -6.83 6.70 3.70
CA VAL A 81 -7.33 6.38 5.04
C VAL A 81 -7.64 7.68 5.76
N TYR A 82 -8.87 7.84 6.18
CA TYR A 82 -9.39 9.06 6.80
C TYR A 82 -9.93 8.73 8.19
N ALA A 83 -9.30 9.29 9.22
CA ALA A 83 -9.74 9.13 10.61
C ALA A 83 -10.43 10.41 11.09
N GLY A 84 -11.62 10.29 11.67
CA GLY A 84 -12.38 11.40 12.22
C GLY A 84 -13.77 11.00 12.68
N GLY A 85 -14.34 11.78 13.60
CA GLY A 85 -15.70 11.54 14.09
C GLY A 85 -15.92 10.18 14.75
N GLY A 86 -14.89 9.61 15.38
CA GLY A 86 -14.98 8.30 16.04
C GLY A 86 -14.99 7.09 15.11
N LYS A 87 -14.65 7.29 13.83
CA LYS A 87 -14.58 6.24 12.80
C LYS A 87 -13.40 6.42 11.87
N VAL A 88 -13.07 5.36 11.15
CA VAL A 88 -12.08 5.36 10.09
C VAL A 88 -12.74 4.93 8.78
N THR A 89 -12.48 5.70 7.73
CA THR A 89 -12.96 5.42 6.39
C THR A 89 -11.76 5.11 5.49
N VAL A 90 -11.83 4.05 4.72
CA VAL A 90 -10.79 3.63 3.76
C VAL A 90 -11.35 3.67 2.36
N GLN A 91 -10.74 4.49 1.51
CA GLN A 91 -10.98 4.49 0.06
C GLN A 91 -10.08 3.45 -0.59
N THR A 92 -10.63 2.57 -1.40
CA THR A 92 -9.84 1.62 -2.19
C THR A 92 -9.43 2.22 -3.54
N SER A 93 -8.43 1.62 -4.19
CA SER A 93 -8.03 2.00 -5.55
C SER A 93 -9.08 1.72 -6.63
N ARG A 94 -10.20 1.08 -6.29
CA ARG A 94 -11.38 0.89 -7.14
C ARG A 94 -12.54 1.81 -6.76
N ASP A 95 -12.25 2.86 -6.00
CA ASP A 95 -13.22 3.86 -5.52
C ASP A 95 -14.34 3.27 -4.63
N GLU A 96 -14.09 2.12 -4.01
CA GLU A 96 -14.95 1.61 -2.95
C GLU A 96 -14.62 2.29 -1.61
N TRP A 97 -15.63 2.58 -0.82
CA TRP A 97 -15.50 3.18 0.49
C TRP A 97 -15.88 2.18 1.58
N LEU A 98 -14.94 1.90 2.48
CA LEU A 98 -15.12 1.02 3.62
C LEU A 98 -15.11 1.85 4.89
N GLU A 99 -16.04 1.60 5.81
CA GLU A 99 -16.14 2.30 7.08
C GLU A 99 -16.06 1.33 8.27
N ALA A 100 -15.25 1.68 9.26
CA ALA A 100 -15.09 0.92 10.50
C ALA A 100 -14.80 1.84 11.68
N LYS A 101 -14.85 1.29 12.91
CA LYS A 101 -14.45 2.01 14.13
C LYS A 101 -12.94 2.20 14.20
N THR A 102 -12.17 1.26 13.63
CA THR A 102 -10.70 1.25 13.67
C THR A 102 -10.09 0.80 12.36
N ALA A 103 -8.81 1.13 12.14
CA ALA A 103 -8.00 0.54 11.07
C ALA A 103 -6.62 0.12 11.58
N ILE A 104 -6.08 -0.96 11.02
CA ILE A 104 -4.72 -1.45 11.27
C ILE A 104 -3.93 -1.34 9.95
N LEU A 105 -2.93 -0.47 9.94
CA LEU A 105 -1.98 -0.34 8.84
C LEU A 105 -0.94 -1.47 8.94
N ALA A 106 -1.05 -2.47 8.10
CA ALA A 106 -0.14 -3.62 8.00
C ALA A 106 0.51 -3.68 6.60
N THR A 107 0.82 -2.51 6.06
CA THR A 107 1.21 -2.30 4.66
C THR A 107 2.62 -2.79 4.32
N GLY A 108 3.38 -3.22 5.33
CA GLY A 108 4.78 -3.59 5.15
C GLY A 108 5.71 -2.38 4.97
N ALA A 109 6.98 -2.63 4.70
CA ALA A 109 7.94 -1.57 4.43
C ALA A 109 7.76 -1.01 3.02
N THR A 110 7.73 0.30 2.88
CA THR A 110 7.81 0.97 1.58
C THR A 110 9.17 0.67 0.93
N ALA A 111 9.16 0.02 -0.21
CA ALA A 111 10.35 -0.62 -0.80
C ALA A 111 11.31 0.33 -1.53
N ALA A 112 11.02 1.60 -1.71
CA ALA A 112 11.90 2.53 -2.41
C ALA A 112 11.95 3.88 -1.71
N ALA A 113 13.16 4.42 -1.56
CA ALA A 113 13.33 5.83 -1.26
C ALA A 113 12.58 6.66 -2.31
N ALA A 114 11.84 7.68 -1.84
CA ALA A 114 11.23 8.64 -2.74
C ALA A 114 12.32 9.32 -3.58
N VAL A 115 12.09 9.48 -4.87
CA VAL A 115 13.01 10.26 -5.69
C VAL A 115 12.87 11.75 -5.35
N PRO A 116 13.94 12.56 -5.51
CA PRO A 116 13.85 14.01 -5.35
C PRO A 116 12.65 14.59 -6.11
N GLY A 117 11.86 15.45 -5.45
CA GLY A 117 10.63 16.02 -5.97
C GLY A 117 9.38 15.15 -5.77
N GLU A 118 9.50 13.85 -5.48
CA GLU A 118 8.33 12.98 -5.31
C GLU A 118 7.43 13.46 -4.17
N SER A 119 7.99 13.67 -2.99
CA SER A 119 7.22 14.14 -1.82
C SER A 119 6.81 15.60 -1.96
N GLU A 120 7.66 16.44 -2.54
CA GLU A 120 7.42 17.87 -2.74
C GLU A 120 6.20 18.12 -3.61
N PHE A 121 6.08 17.38 -4.72
CA PHE A 121 4.98 17.55 -5.69
C PHE A 121 3.79 16.62 -5.44
N THR A 122 3.76 15.87 -4.36
CA THR A 122 2.56 15.06 -4.01
C THR A 122 1.34 15.97 -3.87
N GLY A 123 0.26 15.63 -4.61
CA GLY A 123 -0.96 16.46 -4.73
C GLY A 123 -0.78 17.70 -5.61
N ARG A 124 0.44 17.96 -6.10
CA ARG A 124 0.76 19.08 -7.00
C ARG A 124 1.34 18.60 -8.34
N GLY A 125 0.93 17.40 -8.77
CA GLY A 125 1.35 16.78 -10.01
C GLY A 125 1.93 15.37 -9.81
N VAL A 126 2.31 14.98 -8.60
CA VAL A 126 2.63 13.58 -8.28
C VAL A 126 1.42 12.92 -7.64
N SER A 127 1.07 11.73 -8.13
CA SER A 127 0.01 10.89 -7.63
C SER A 127 0.45 9.42 -7.55
N TYR A 128 -0.24 8.64 -6.68
CA TYR A 128 -0.03 7.20 -6.51
C TYR A 128 -1.28 6.39 -6.86
N CYS A 129 -2.35 7.07 -7.28
CA CYS A 129 -3.66 6.47 -7.55
C CYS A 129 -4.21 6.97 -8.89
N ALA A 130 -4.21 6.11 -9.90
CA ALA A 130 -4.75 6.45 -11.21
C ALA A 130 -6.27 6.70 -11.17
N THR A 131 -7.01 5.89 -10.40
CA THR A 131 -8.46 6.00 -10.27
C THR A 131 -8.87 7.29 -9.56
N CYS A 132 -8.10 7.69 -8.52
CA CYS A 132 -8.42 8.87 -7.72
C CYS A 132 -8.19 10.17 -8.51
N ASP A 133 -7.05 10.28 -9.18
CA ASP A 133 -6.56 11.54 -9.72
C ASP A 133 -6.51 11.59 -11.26
N GLY A 134 -6.63 10.43 -11.93
CA GLY A 134 -6.44 10.34 -13.39
C GLY A 134 -7.34 11.28 -14.18
N ALA A 135 -8.60 11.43 -13.76
CA ALA A 135 -9.55 12.32 -14.41
C ALA A 135 -9.13 13.80 -14.39
N LEU A 136 -8.35 14.25 -13.41
CA LEU A 136 -7.81 15.62 -13.30
C LEU A 136 -6.79 15.93 -14.41
N TYR A 137 -6.29 14.91 -15.08
CA TYR A 137 -5.29 14.98 -16.15
C TYR A 137 -5.87 14.74 -17.53
N LYS A 138 -7.20 14.86 -17.70
CA LYS A 138 -7.86 14.73 -18.99
C LYS A 138 -7.26 15.70 -20.02
N GLY A 139 -6.77 15.15 -21.14
CA GLY A 139 -6.15 15.90 -22.23
C GLY A 139 -4.72 16.41 -21.97
N LYS A 140 -4.16 16.16 -20.77
CA LYS A 140 -2.80 16.58 -20.38
C LYS A 140 -1.76 15.53 -20.73
N THR A 141 -0.49 15.91 -20.59
CA THR A 141 0.64 14.98 -20.69
C THR A 141 0.89 14.33 -19.34
N VAL A 142 0.91 13.01 -19.29
CA VAL A 142 1.08 12.21 -18.07
C VAL A 142 2.26 11.27 -18.23
N THR A 143 3.01 11.08 -17.14
CA THR A 143 4.03 10.05 -17.01
C THR A 143 3.57 9.03 -15.98
N ALA A 144 3.44 7.77 -16.37
CA ALA A 144 3.12 6.66 -15.48
C ALA A 144 4.35 5.77 -15.30
N VAL A 145 4.84 5.65 -14.07
CA VAL A 145 5.95 4.78 -13.68
C VAL A 145 5.39 3.63 -12.86
N ALA A 146 5.40 2.42 -13.42
CA ALA A 146 4.80 1.25 -12.76
C ALA A 146 5.85 0.27 -12.28
N GLY A 147 5.73 -0.15 -11.01
CA GLY A 147 6.64 -1.09 -10.35
C GLY A 147 6.34 -2.56 -10.62
N SER A 148 5.14 -2.92 -11.07
CA SER A 148 4.75 -4.29 -11.40
C SER A 148 3.60 -4.33 -12.42
N ALA A 149 3.37 -5.51 -13.02
CA ALA A 149 2.30 -5.74 -13.97
C ALA A 149 0.88 -5.55 -13.37
N ALA A 150 0.76 -5.63 -12.05
CA ALA A 150 -0.51 -5.40 -11.34
C ALA A 150 -1.09 -3.99 -11.58
N PHE A 151 -0.31 -3.06 -12.13
CA PHE A 151 -0.73 -1.68 -12.43
C PHE A 151 -1.06 -1.43 -13.90
N GLU A 152 -1.06 -2.46 -14.75
CA GLU A 152 -1.37 -2.28 -16.18
C GLU A 152 -2.80 -1.79 -16.42
N GLU A 153 -3.76 -2.15 -15.55
CA GLU A 153 -5.12 -1.61 -15.56
C GLU A 153 -5.14 -0.11 -15.20
N ASP A 154 -4.35 0.30 -14.22
CA ASP A 154 -4.20 1.72 -13.84
C ASP A 154 -3.58 2.53 -15.00
N VAL A 155 -2.60 1.96 -15.71
CA VAL A 155 -1.99 2.58 -16.91
C VAL A 155 -3.01 2.72 -18.03
N ALA A 156 -3.82 1.69 -18.29
CA ALA A 156 -4.89 1.74 -19.28
C ALA A 156 -5.92 2.82 -18.96
N LEU A 157 -6.25 2.99 -17.68
CA LEU A 157 -7.14 4.06 -17.22
C LEU A 157 -6.53 5.45 -17.50
N LEU A 158 -5.25 5.64 -17.16
CA LEU A 158 -4.54 6.90 -17.44
C LEU A 158 -4.45 7.17 -18.95
N GLU A 159 -4.23 6.15 -19.77
CA GLU A 159 -4.23 6.29 -21.22
C GLU A 159 -5.57 6.82 -21.74
N ASN A 160 -6.69 6.41 -21.16
CA ASN A 160 -8.01 6.89 -21.55
C ASN A 160 -8.18 8.39 -21.27
N PHE A 161 -7.65 8.89 -20.18
CA PHE A 161 -7.76 10.31 -19.80
C PHE A 161 -6.70 11.20 -20.47
N ALA A 162 -5.45 10.75 -20.52
CA ALA A 162 -4.34 11.57 -20.99
C ALA A 162 -4.45 11.92 -22.48
N GLY A 163 -4.02 13.13 -22.83
CA GLY A 163 -3.76 13.54 -24.21
C GLY A 163 -2.48 12.90 -24.75
N LYS A 164 -1.44 12.82 -23.90
CA LYS A 164 -0.21 12.07 -24.14
C LYS A 164 0.18 11.30 -22.89
N LEU A 165 0.56 10.03 -23.04
CA LEU A 165 1.03 9.20 -21.96
C LEU A 165 2.47 8.72 -22.22
N PHE A 166 3.35 8.96 -21.25
CA PHE A 166 4.63 8.27 -21.15
C PHE A 166 4.47 7.11 -20.15
N PHE A 167 4.59 5.87 -20.63
CA PHE A 167 4.53 4.70 -19.76
C PHE A 167 5.91 4.10 -19.55
N VAL A 168 6.32 3.97 -18.29
CA VAL A 168 7.64 3.50 -17.86
C VAL A 168 7.50 2.29 -16.97
N PRO A 169 7.46 1.06 -17.52
CA PRO A 169 7.49 -0.16 -16.72
C PRO A 169 8.88 -0.38 -16.13
N LEU A 170 8.94 -0.56 -14.79
CA LEU A 170 10.16 -0.90 -14.05
C LEU A 170 10.26 -2.41 -13.77
N TYR A 171 9.49 -3.23 -14.46
CA TYR A 171 9.42 -4.68 -14.33
C TYR A 171 9.68 -5.38 -15.67
N LYS A 172 10.07 -6.65 -15.61
CA LYS A 172 10.32 -7.47 -16.81
C LYS A 172 9.00 -8.01 -17.39
N ASN A 173 9.02 -8.33 -18.69
CA ASN A 173 7.91 -8.97 -19.39
C ASN A 173 6.59 -8.16 -19.32
N CYS A 174 6.68 -6.85 -19.53
CA CYS A 174 5.50 -6.00 -19.63
C CYS A 174 4.61 -6.46 -20.79
N ALA A 175 3.39 -6.85 -20.48
CA ALA A 175 2.40 -7.32 -21.46
C ALA A 175 1.52 -6.17 -21.99
N TYR A 176 1.58 -5.01 -21.39
CA TYR A 176 0.78 -3.84 -21.78
C TYR A 176 1.08 -3.43 -23.22
N LYS A 177 0.01 -3.24 -23.99
CA LYS A 177 0.08 -2.71 -25.36
C LYS A 177 -0.71 -1.41 -25.42
N PRO A 178 -0.07 -0.28 -25.78
CA PRO A 178 -0.75 0.98 -25.96
C PRO A 178 -1.90 0.87 -26.97
N LYS A 179 -3.03 1.45 -26.65
CA LYS A 179 -4.21 1.57 -27.54
C LYS A 179 -4.22 2.87 -28.32
N LYS A 180 -3.53 3.91 -27.80
CA LYS A 180 -3.41 5.21 -28.45
C LYS A 180 -2.02 5.44 -29.01
N THR A 181 -1.93 6.05 -30.18
CA THR A 181 -0.65 6.45 -30.81
C THR A 181 0.08 7.54 -30.04
N THR A 182 -0.62 8.23 -29.13
CA THR A 182 -0.06 9.24 -28.22
C THR A 182 0.58 8.64 -26.97
N THR A 183 0.56 7.31 -26.81
CA THR A 183 1.23 6.61 -25.71
C THR A 183 2.60 6.15 -26.16
N GLU A 184 3.64 6.65 -25.49
CA GLU A 184 5.03 6.27 -25.69
C GLU A 184 5.50 5.40 -24.51
N MET A 185 6.04 4.22 -24.82
CA MET A 185 6.62 3.33 -23.80
C MET A 185 8.14 3.34 -23.88
N PHE A 186 8.79 3.40 -22.72
CA PHE A 186 10.23 3.19 -22.60
C PHE A 186 10.57 2.66 -21.22
N THR A 187 11.71 1.99 -21.09
CA THR A 187 12.21 1.48 -19.80
C THR A 187 13.42 2.31 -19.39
N ASP A 188 13.29 3.04 -18.26
CA ASP A 188 14.35 3.85 -17.70
C ASP A 188 14.07 4.12 -16.21
N GLY A 189 15.12 4.40 -15.43
CA GLY A 189 14.99 4.72 -14.01
C GLY A 189 14.61 6.19 -13.80
N LEU A 190 13.51 6.45 -13.10
CA LEU A 190 13.16 7.80 -12.65
C LEU A 190 14.21 8.28 -11.64
N VAL A 191 14.81 9.45 -11.92
CA VAL A 191 15.89 10.05 -11.10
C VAL A 191 15.37 11.16 -10.21
N ARG A 192 14.53 12.05 -10.75
CA ARG A 192 13.91 13.15 -10.03
C ARG A 192 12.71 13.73 -10.79
N ILE A 193 11.88 14.47 -10.07
CA ILE A 193 10.74 15.21 -10.60
C ILE A 193 10.99 16.68 -10.36
N GLU A 194 10.76 17.49 -11.38
CA GLU A 194 11.02 18.93 -11.34
C GLU A 194 9.76 19.72 -11.71
N GLY A 195 9.66 20.90 -11.15
CA GLY A 195 8.59 21.85 -11.39
C GLY A 195 8.75 23.10 -10.54
N ASP A 196 7.74 23.96 -10.55
CA ASP A 196 7.68 25.13 -9.66
C ASP A 196 6.55 24.90 -8.64
N MET A 197 5.38 25.49 -8.88
CA MET A 197 4.18 25.23 -8.05
C MET A 197 3.59 23.83 -8.31
N ARG A 198 3.82 23.26 -9.48
CA ARG A 198 3.37 21.94 -9.92
C ARG A 198 4.45 21.24 -10.72
N VAL A 199 4.29 19.94 -10.91
CA VAL A 199 5.16 19.15 -11.79
C VAL A 199 5.17 19.76 -13.21
N LYS A 200 6.36 19.85 -13.80
CA LYS A 200 6.59 20.25 -15.19
C LYS A 200 7.40 19.21 -15.97
N LYS A 201 8.24 18.44 -15.26
CA LYS A 201 9.19 17.54 -15.91
C LYS A 201 9.51 16.35 -15.04
N ALA A 202 9.64 15.18 -15.67
CA ALA A 202 10.21 13.98 -15.09
C ALA A 202 11.57 13.70 -15.72
N VAL A 203 12.60 13.51 -14.88
CA VAL A 203 13.98 13.27 -15.31
C VAL A 203 14.32 11.81 -15.07
N PHE A 204 14.69 11.12 -16.12
CA PHE A 204 15.14 9.74 -16.12
C PHE A 204 16.66 9.67 -16.30
N ARG A 205 17.25 8.50 -16.24
CA ARG A 205 18.71 8.33 -16.37
C ARG A 205 19.23 8.75 -17.76
N THR A 206 18.45 8.48 -18.80
CA THR A 206 18.87 8.68 -20.18
C THR A 206 18.11 9.79 -20.92
N ARG A 207 17.01 10.26 -20.36
CA ARG A 207 16.16 11.30 -20.95
C ARG A 207 15.39 12.11 -19.92
N GLU A 208 14.80 13.19 -20.37
CA GLU A 208 13.78 13.93 -19.63
C GLU A 208 12.52 14.11 -20.48
N VAL A 209 11.38 14.13 -19.83
CA VAL A 209 10.08 14.32 -20.49
C VAL A 209 9.30 15.44 -19.82
N GLN A 210 8.73 16.33 -20.63
CA GLN A 210 7.79 17.32 -20.14
C GLN A 210 6.47 16.63 -19.81
N THR A 211 5.94 16.89 -18.61
CA THR A 211 4.73 16.22 -18.12
C THR A 211 4.00 17.11 -17.13
N ASP A 212 2.68 17.08 -17.17
CA ASP A 212 1.81 17.79 -16.22
C ASP A 212 1.57 16.98 -14.93
N GLY A 213 1.81 15.66 -15.00
CA GLY A 213 1.66 14.78 -13.86
C GLY A 213 2.49 13.51 -13.95
N VAL A 214 2.97 13.06 -12.80
CA VAL A 214 3.73 11.80 -12.64
C VAL A 214 2.95 10.88 -11.72
N PHE A 215 2.50 9.74 -12.24
CA PHE A 215 1.84 8.69 -11.49
C PHE A 215 2.86 7.61 -11.13
N ILE A 216 3.16 7.47 -9.84
CA ILE A 216 4.10 6.48 -9.31
C ILE A 216 3.29 5.29 -8.81
N LEU A 217 3.08 4.32 -9.69
CA LEU A 217 2.25 3.14 -9.44
C LEU A 217 3.11 2.04 -8.80
N LYS A 218 3.05 1.96 -7.48
CA LYS A 218 3.78 0.99 -6.66
C LYS A 218 2.88 0.37 -5.59
N GLU A 219 3.22 -0.82 -5.11
CA GLU A 219 2.38 -1.60 -4.21
C GLU A 219 2.05 -0.91 -2.88
N SER A 220 2.91 0.01 -2.44
CA SER A 220 2.66 0.83 -1.26
C SER A 220 2.94 2.29 -1.55
N ALA A 221 1.90 3.12 -1.46
CA ALA A 221 2.04 4.57 -1.42
C ALA A 221 2.78 4.98 -0.13
N PRO A 222 3.46 6.13 -0.10
CA PRO A 222 3.98 6.66 1.15
C PRO A 222 2.88 6.76 2.20
N LEU A 223 3.17 6.33 3.42
CA LEU A 223 2.17 6.22 4.48
C LEU A 223 1.49 7.55 4.82
N GLN A 224 2.21 8.66 4.71
CA GLN A 224 1.67 10.01 4.90
C GLN A 224 0.68 10.42 3.79
N VAL A 225 0.84 9.86 2.60
CA VAL A 225 -0.11 10.06 1.48
C VAL A 225 -1.34 9.18 1.68
N LEU A 226 -1.11 7.92 2.09
CA LEU A 226 -2.18 6.99 2.38
C LEU A 226 -3.05 7.47 3.55
N CYS A 227 -2.43 8.03 4.59
CA CYS A 227 -3.13 8.48 5.78
C CYS A 227 -2.62 9.88 6.18
N GLY A 228 -3.35 10.91 5.79
CA GLY A 228 -3.01 12.29 6.06
C GLY A 228 -2.90 12.59 7.56
N GLY A 229 -1.88 13.35 7.96
CA GLY A 229 -1.62 13.68 9.36
C GLY A 229 -0.95 12.58 10.18
N LEU A 230 -0.67 11.42 9.59
CA LEU A 230 0.06 10.34 10.26
C LEU A 230 1.50 10.76 10.58
N LYS A 231 1.93 10.61 11.84
CA LYS A 231 3.32 10.86 12.23
C LYS A 231 4.21 9.72 11.78
N THR A 232 5.32 10.08 11.13
CA THR A 232 6.32 9.11 10.67
C THR A 232 7.72 9.53 11.11
N ASP A 233 8.59 8.55 11.27
CA ASP A 233 10.04 8.71 11.40
C ASP A 233 10.69 8.06 10.16
N GLY A 234 11.15 8.89 9.24
CA GLY A 234 11.55 8.43 7.90
C GLY A 234 10.40 7.74 7.17
N ALA A 235 10.59 6.47 6.82
CA ALA A 235 9.61 5.65 6.10
C ALA A 235 8.67 4.86 7.03
N HIS A 236 8.78 5.02 8.36
CA HIS A 236 8.03 4.22 9.33
C HIS A 236 7.00 5.05 10.08
N VAL A 237 5.88 4.42 10.41
CA VAL A 237 4.86 5.01 11.28
C VAL A 237 5.37 5.03 12.72
N VAL A 238 5.26 6.17 13.37
CA VAL A 238 5.54 6.27 14.80
C VAL A 238 4.37 5.65 15.58
N THR A 239 4.67 4.61 16.36
CA THR A 239 3.70 3.91 17.23
C THR A 239 4.19 3.88 18.67
N ASP A 240 3.25 3.76 19.61
CA ASP A 240 3.54 3.38 20.98
C ASP A 240 3.71 1.86 21.14
N LYS A 241 3.89 1.37 22.38
CA LYS A 241 4.01 -0.06 22.68
C LYS A 241 2.74 -0.86 22.39
N GLU A 242 1.61 -0.21 22.28
CA GLU A 242 0.30 -0.77 21.98
C GLU A 242 -0.07 -0.64 20.49
N MET A 243 0.94 -0.31 19.66
CA MET A 243 0.79 -0.13 18.21
C MET A 243 -0.19 0.99 17.83
N ARG A 244 -0.49 1.93 18.75
CA ARG A 244 -1.32 3.11 18.46
C ARG A 244 -0.50 4.13 17.69
N THR A 245 -1.12 4.77 16.72
CA THR A 245 -0.56 5.93 16.03
C THR A 245 -1.01 7.23 16.72
N ASN A 246 -0.60 8.37 16.20
CA ASN A 246 -1.11 9.67 16.64
C ASN A 246 -2.56 9.96 16.21
N LEU A 247 -3.15 9.13 15.35
CA LEU A 247 -4.52 9.28 14.87
C LEU A 247 -5.44 8.33 15.65
N PRO A 248 -6.51 8.86 16.30
CA PRO A 248 -7.45 8.03 17.04
C PRO A 248 -8.07 6.94 16.16
N GLY A 249 -8.12 5.69 16.66
CA GLY A 249 -8.67 4.55 15.94
C GLY A 249 -7.77 3.98 14.83
N VAL A 250 -6.59 4.54 14.61
CA VAL A 250 -5.61 4.05 13.61
C VAL A 250 -4.41 3.43 14.32
N PHE A 251 -4.11 2.20 13.98
CA PHE A 251 -2.98 1.39 14.48
C PHE A 251 -2.04 1.05 13.34
N ALA A 252 -0.77 0.73 13.65
CA ALA A 252 0.18 0.27 12.64
C ALA A 252 1.03 -0.87 13.16
N ALA A 253 1.29 -1.88 12.31
CA ALA A 253 1.99 -3.09 12.72
C ALA A 253 2.84 -3.70 11.59
N GLY A 254 3.92 -4.34 11.94
CA GLY A 254 4.85 -4.99 11.03
C GLY A 254 5.92 -4.05 10.51
N ASP A 255 6.38 -4.28 9.29
CA ASP A 255 7.53 -3.53 8.76
C ASP A 255 7.25 -2.04 8.57
N CYS A 256 6.00 -1.62 8.48
CA CYS A 256 5.63 -0.21 8.38
C CYS A 256 5.85 0.55 9.70
N SER A 257 5.90 -0.13 10.85
CA SER A 257 6.18 0.46 12.17
C SER A 257 7.68 0.53 12.49
N GLY A 258 8.55 -0.07 11.67
CA GLY A 258 10.00 0.01 11.85
C GLY A 258 10.73 -1.32 11.78
N ARG A 259 12.04 -1.26 12.02
CA ARG A 259 12.94 -2.42 12.07
C ARG A 259 12.85 -3.13 13.43
N PRO A 260 13.28 -4.42 13.52
CA PRO A 260 13.78 -5.27 12.42
C PRO A 260 12.64 -5.80 11.55
N TYR A 261 12.92 -6.03 10.26
CA TYR A 261 11.95 -6.59 9.32
C TYR A 261 11.95 -8.13 9.43
N GLN A 262 11.25 -8.62 10.45
CA GLN A 262 11.21 -10.03 10.82
C GLN A 262 9.77 -10.53 10.90
N LEU A 263 9.55 -11.78 10.49
CA LEU A 263 8.22 -12.42 10.51
C LEU A 263 7.64 -12.46 11.92
N ALA A 264 8.47 -12.85 12.91
CA ALA A 264 8.04 -12.95 14.30
C ALA A 264 7.64 -11.58 14.89
N LYS A 265 8.43 -10.51 14.59
CA LYS A 265 8.08 -9.15 14.99
C LYS A 265 6.76 -8.71 14.36
N ALA A 266 6.61 -8.93 13.05
CA ALA A 266 5.40 -8.54 12.32
C ALA A 266 4.16 -9.28 12.85
N ALA A 267 4.27 -10.57 13.13
CA ALA A 267 3.19 -11.35 13.75
C ALA A 267 2.81 -10.84 15.14
N GLY A 268 3.82 -10.60 15.99
CA GLY A 268 3.60 -10.09 17.35
C GLY A 268 2.94 -8.71 17.36
N GLU A 269 3.41 -7.79 16.54
CA GLU A 269 2.81 -6.45 16.44
C GLU A 269 1.39 -6.49 15.86
N GLY A 270 1.12 -7.36 14.89
CA GLY A 270 -0.23 -7.57 14.38
C GLY A 270 -1.21 -8.03 15.47
N CYS A 271 -0.77 -8.95 16.31
CA CYS A 271 -1.53 -9.40 17.48
C CYS A 271 -1.78 -8.25 18.47
N VAL A 272 -0.73 -7.48 18.83
CA VAL A 272 -0.86 -6.32 19.75
C VAL A 272 -1.81 -5.28 19.17
N ALA A 273 -1.67 -4.92 17.89
CA ALA A 273 -2.55 -3.94 17.23
C ALA A 273 -4.02 -4.37 17.26
N ALA A 274 -4.30 -5.67 17.06
CA ALA A 274 -5.65 -6.21 17.12
C ALA A 274 -6.26 -6.11 18.52
N HIS A 275 -5.49 -6.44 19.57
CA HIS A 275 -5.92 -6.27 20.96
C HIS A 275 -6.20 -4.79 21.28
N SER A 276 -5.29 -3.90 20.89
CA SER A 276 -5.44 -2.47 21.10
C SER A 276 -6.64 -1.88 20.35
N ALA A 277 -6.89 -2.33 19.13
CA ALA A 277 -8.08 -1.96 18.37
C ALA A 277 -9.37 -2.41 19.08
N SER A 278 -9.39 -3.65 19.62
CA SER A 278 -10.53 -4.16 20.38
C SER A 278 -10.79 -3.36 21.66
N HIS A 279 -9.74 -3.04 22.41
CA HIS A 279 -9.86 -2.19 23.60
C HIS A 279 -10.37 -0.78 23.27
N TYR A 280 -9.87 -0.18 22.17
CA TYR A 280 -10.35 1.12 21.70
C TYR A 280 -11.85 1.11 21.39
N ILE A 281 -12.33 0.03 20.76
CA ILE A 281 -13.75 -0.14 20.44
C ILE A 281 -14.59 -0.27 21.71
N GLU A 282 -14.13 -1.03 22.70
CA GLU A 282 -14.81 -1.25 23.99
C GLU A 282 -14.87 0.01 24.82
N ALA A 283 -13.82 0.80 24.81
CA ALA A 283 -13.78 2.09 25.50
C ALA A 283 -14.71 3.17 24.90
N GLY A 284 -15.38 2.86 23.78
CA GLY A 284 -16.37 3.74 23.16
C GLY A 284 -15.78 4.98 22.53
N ALA A 285 -14.75 4.83 21.68
CA ALA A 285 -14.17 5.88 20.80
C ALA A 285 -14.36 7.31 21.37
N LYS A 286 -13.68 7.63 22.46
CA LYS A 286 -13.69 8.99 23.06
C LYS A 286 -12.78 9.93 22.31
#